data_bf77ac7d3b6a6150549b1f2be97607ad
#
_entry.id   bf77ac7d3b6a6150549b1f2be97607ad
#
_cell.length_a   1.000
_cell.length_b   1.000
_cell.length_c   1.000
_cell.angle_alpha   90.00
_cell.angle_beta   90.00
_cell.angle_gamma   90.00
#
_symmetry.space_group_name_H-M   'P 1'
#
loop_
_entity.id
_entity.type
_entity.pdbx_description
1 polymer ?
#
loop_
_entity_poly.entity_id
_entity_poly.type
_entity_poly.pdbx_seq_one_letter_code
_entity_poly.pdbx_strand_id
1 'polypeptide(L)'
;MPRVPFVFAALALALIAGAPAAAPAATSSSTVVVGELYPGGGNTGATYANDYVELFNRAATTVDVTGWTLQYASSASTTWEATPLTGTIAPGGHYLVALATGGAVGAALPAADATGTTNLAASGGKVALVAAATSLTCGATAGSCAAVPSIRDLVGYGTASDFEGAAAAPAGSSTNALARAGGGCIDTNDNSADFATAPPAPKNVTAAPASCGGTTGGTGTSASVSVTLDVQPVIAVSLDRSSLAFGNVVAGTTPAPAAVTATVSSNDAAGYTLGVHRSAFTPTDLALAIVPHAGAALAAIPVAPAADLQIASTTAPSAAAGDAWPTSIGFLTALPVAVSGHYAATLTYTVLAR
;
A
#
# COMPACT_ATOMS: atom_id res chain seq x y z
N MET A 1 -50.63 -7.16 59.57
CA MET A 1 -50.47 -6.48 58.29
C MET A 1 -49.36 -7.17 57.50
N PRO A 2 -49.65 -7.95 56.46
CA PRO A 2 -48.64 -8.68 55.72
C PRO A 2 -47.93 -7.77 54.68
N ARG A 3 -46.61 -7.89 54.60
CA ARG A 3 -45.74 -7.23 53.64
C ARG A 3 -45.79 -7.98 52.27
N VAL A 4 -46.12 -7.26 51.19
CA VAL A 4 -46.10 -7.76 49.82
C VAL A 4 -44.67 -7.54 49.26
N PRO A 5 -44.01 -8.55 48.66
CA PRO A 5 -42.74 -8.35 47.98
C PRO A 5 -43.00 -7.85 46.56
N PHE A 6 -42.34 -6.72 46.17
CA PHE A 6 -42.25 -6.27 44.79
C PHE A 6 -41.23 -7.09 44.04
N VAL A 7 -41.69 -7.78 42.99
CA VAL A 7 -40.83 -8.48 42.03
C VAL A 7 -40.50 -7.47 40.91
N PHE A 8 -39.24 -7.07 40.80
CA PHE A 8 -38.75 -6.32 39.65
C PHE A 8 -38.46 -7.30 38.50
N ALA A 9 -39.24 -7.26 37.43
CA ALA A 9 -38.96 -7.95 36.20
C ALA A 9 -37.93 -7.09 35.38
N ALA A 10 -36.71 -7.55 35.25
CA ALA A 10 -35.72 -6.98 34.39
C ALA A 10 -36.00 -7.40 32.93
N LEU A 11 -36.40 -6.43 32.11
CA LEU A 11 -36.57 -6.62 30.67
C LEU A 11 -35.20 -6.53 29.99
N ALA A 12 -34.63 -7.66 29.60
CA ALA A 12 -33.40 -7.74 28.82
C ALA A 12 -33.72 -7.39 27.35
N LEU A 13 -33.32 -6.21 26.91
CA LEU A 13 -33.38 -5.80 25.51
C LEU A 13 -32.20 -6.44 24.76
N ALA A 14 -32.45 -7.50 23.99
CA ALA A 14 -31.44 -8.11 23.12
C ALA A 14 -31.23 -7.21 21.88
N LEU A 15 -30.09 -6.51 21.82
CA LEU A 15 -29.60 -5.87 20.60
C LEU A 15 -29.18 -6.98 19.62
N ILE A 16 -29.98 -7.20 18.59
CA ILE A 16 -29.56 -8.00 17.43
C ILE A 16 -28.66 -7.09 16.59
N ALA A 17 -27.33 -7.24 16.76
CA ALA A 17 -26.37 -6.68 15.85
C ALA A 17 -26.52 -7.42 14.52
N GLY A 18 -27.15 -6.78 13.52
CA GLY A 18 -27.16 -7.29 12.16
C GLY A 18 -25.73 -7.36 11.65
N ALA A 19 -25.25 -8.56 11.31
CA ALA A 19 -23.99 -8.71 10.59
C ALA A 19 -24.09 -7.96 9.26
N PRO A 20 -23.05 -7.19 8.83
CA PRO A 20 -23.05 -6.60 7.52
C PRO A 20 -23.20 -7.73 6.49
N ALA A 21 -24.10 -7.56 5.53
CA ALA A 21 -24.25 -8.49 4.41
C ALA A 21 -22.89 -8.58 3.72
N ALA A 22 -22.37 -9.80 3.57
CA ALA A 22 -21.15 -10.04 2.80
C ALA A 22 -21.39 -9.50 1.39
N ALA A 23 -20.51 -8.62 0.92
CA ALA A 23 -20.49 -8.20 -0.48
C ALA A 23 -20.41 -9.47 -1.36
N PRO A 24 -21.12 -9.51 -2.50
CA PRO A 24 -21.01 -10.64 -3.41
C PRO A 24 -19.54 -10.86 -3.78
N ALA A 25 -19.11 -12.12 -3.75
CA ALA A 25 -17.75 -12.49 -4.11
C ALA A 25 -17.46 -11.96 -5.52
N ALA A 26 -16.39 -11.16 -5.62
CA ALA A 26 -15.91 -10.68 -6.91
C ALA A 26 -15.71 -11.87 -7.85
N THR A 27 -16.27 -11.77 -9.05
CA THR A 27 -15.99 -12.72 -10.13
C THR A 27 -14.47 -12.71 -10.36
N SER A 28 -13.86 -13.87 -10.55
CA SER A 28 -12.41 -14.00 -10.78
C SER A 28 -11.97 -13.01 -11.87
N SER A 29 -10.93 -12.22 -11.58
CA SER A 29 -10.43 -11.20 -12.49
C SER A 29 -10.22 -11.75 -13.90
N SER A 30 -10.75 -11.08 -14.89
CA SER A 30 -10.77 -11.52 -16.28
C SER A 30 -9.37 -11.57 -16.89
N THR A 31 -9.16 -12.46 -17.84
CA THR A 31 -7.92 -12.51 -18.63
C THR A 31 -7.82 -11.38 -19.64
N VAL A 32 -8.95 -10.93 -20.20
CA VAL A 32 -9.03 -9.75 -21.06
C VAL A 32 -9.95 -8.74 -20.40
N VAL A 33 -9.50 -7.51 -20.29
CA VAL A 33 -10.19 -6.41 -19.62
C VAL A 33 -10.31 -5.19 -20.54
N VAL A 34 -11.18 -4.26 -20.19
CA VAL A 34 -11.17 -2.89 -20.72
C VAL A 34 -9.96 -2.17 -20.15
N GLY A 35 -8.99 -1.85 -20.98
CA GLY A 35 -7.77 -1.14 -20.61
C GLY A 35 -7.94 0.38 -20.61
N GLU A 36 -8.64 0.89 -21.63
CA GLU A 36 -8.93 2.32 -21.76
C GLU A 36 -10.28 2.52 -22.46
N LEU A 37 -10.99 3.57 -22.07
CA LEU A 37 -12.26 3.93 -22.68
C LEU A 37 -12.31 5.45 -22.85
N TYR A 38 -12.61 5.92 -24.07
CA TYR A 38 -12.69 7.34 -24.45
C TYR A 38 -14.06 7.67 -25.03
N PRO A 39 -14.95 8.32 -24.25
CA PRO A 39 -16.33 8.58 -24.64
C PRO A 39 -16.56 10.01 -25.15
N GLY A 40 -15.53 10.69 -25.61
CA GLY A 40 -15.61 12.11 -25.97
C GLY A 40 -15.19 12.41 -27.41
N GLY A 41 -15.08 11.39 -28.24
CA GLY A 41 -14.64 11.49 -29.63
C GLY A 41 -15.50 12.39 -30.48
N GLY A 42 -14.88 13.20 -31.34
CA GLY A 42 -15.56 14.10 -32.26
C GLY A 42 -16.22 15.34 -31.64
N ASN A 43 -16.32 15.43 -30.32
CA ASN A 43 -16.91 16.57 -29.63
C ASN A 43 -16.00 17.81 -29.67
N THR A 44 -16.52 18.97 -29.29
CA THR A 44 -15.72 20.20 -29.22
C THR A 44 -14.51 19.98 -28.31
N GLY A 45 -13.30 20.23 -28.83
CA GLY A 45 -12.03 20.04 -28.13
C GLY A 45 -11.56 18.58 -28.05
N ALA A 46 -12.19 17.65 -28.78
CA ALA A 46 -11.82 16.24 -28.76
C ALA A 46 -10.39 16.01 -29.24
N THR A 47 -9.66 15.13 -28.54
CA THR A 47 -8.34 14.65 -28.95
C THR A 47 -8.43 13.76 -30.19
N TYR A 48 -9.40 12.85 -30.21
CA TYR A 48 -9.68 11.94 -31.34
C TYR A 48 -11.09 12.15 -31.89
N ALA A 49 -11.27 11.85 -33.17
CA ALA A 49 -12.55 12.03 -33.87
C ALA A 49 -13.60 11.00 -33.47
N ASN A 50 -13.20 9.85 -32.95
CA ASN A 50 -14.08 8.75 -32.59
C ASN A 50 -14.00 8.44 -31.10
N ASP A 51 -15.12 8.01 -30.55
CA ASP A 51 -15.12 7.23 -29.32
C ASP A 51 -14.36 5.92 -29.55
N TYR A 52 -13.74 5.38 -28.49
CA TYR A 52 -13.10 4.08 -28.57
C TYR A 52 -13.08 3.36 -27.22
N VAL A 53 -12.89 2.05 -27.31
CA VAL A 53 -12.53 1.20 -26.18
C VAL A 53 -11.30 0.37 -26.56
N GLU A 54 -10.30 0.37 -25.71
CA GLU A 54 -9.13 -0.48 -25.81
C GLU A 54 -9.31 -1.67 -24.86
N LEU A 55 -9.13 -2.88 -25.39
CA LEU A 55 -9.05 -4.10 -24.59
C LEU A 55 -7.60 -4.46 -24.37
N PHE A 56 -7.31 -5.09 -23.24
CA PHE A 56 -5.99 -5.53 -22.86
C PHE A 56 -5.99 -6.97 -22.39
N ASN A 57 -5.07 -7.80 -22.93
CA ASN A 57 -4.91 -9.19 -22.50
C ASN A 57 -3.88 -9.31 -21.38
N ARG A 58 -4.33 -9.54 -20.16
CA ARG A 58 -3.51 -9.73 -18.96
C ARG A 58 -2.92 -11.14 -18.82
N ALA A 59 -3.42 -12.10 -19.64
CA ALA A 59 -2.97 -13.48 -19.57
C ALA A 59 -1.58 -13.68 -20.19
N ALA A 60 -0.91 -14.75 -19.78
CA ALA A 60 0.33 -15.20 -20.39
C ALA A 60 0.13 -15.98 -21.70
N THR A 61 -1.12 -16.12 -22.15
CA THR A 61 -1.50 -16.83 -23.38
C THR A 61 -2.33 -15.95 -24.29
N THR A 62 -2.27 -16.22 -25.60
CA THR A 62 -3.15 -15.59 -26.59
C THR A 62 -4.61 -15.94 -26.31
N VAL A 63 -5.47 -14.94 -26.36
CA VAL A 63 -6.92 -15.11 -26.21
C VAL A 63 -7.61 -14.85 -27.54
N ASP A 64 -8.46 -15.79 -27.99
CA ASP A 64 -9.34 -15.61 -29.13
C ASP A 64 -10.63 -14.92 -28.67
N VAL A 65 -10.90 -13.73 -29.21
CA VAL A 65 -12.11 -12.94 -28.93
C VAL A 65 -13.16 -13.08 -30.02
N THR A 66 -12.98 -14.00 -30.97
CA THR A 66 -13.95 -14.27 -32.03
C THR A 66 -15.27 -14.73 -31.43
N GLY A 67 -16.36 -14.08 -31.82
CA GLY A 67 -17.70 -14.34 -31.27
C GLY A 67 -18.00 -13.63 -29.94
N TRP A 68 -17.05 -12.89 -29.39
CA TRP A 68 -17.32 -11.98 -28.29
C TRP A 68 -17.90 -10.66 -28.78
N THR A 69 -18.42 -9.86 -27.86
CA THR A 69 -18.93 -8.51 -28.15
C THR A 69 -18.43 -7.51 -27.13
N LEU A 70 -18.11 -6.31 -27.59
CA LEU A 70 -18.07 -5.12 -26.75
C LEU A 70 -19.48 -4.53 -26.71
N GLN A 71 -20.04 -4.35 -25.53
CA GLN A 71 -21.40 -3.85 -25.39
C GLN A 71 -21.43 -2.56 -24.59
N TYR A 72 -22.34 -1.66 -24.94
CA TYR A 72 -22.57 -0.40 -24.25
C TYR A 72 -24.05 -0.20 -23.92
N ALA A 73 -24.32 0.34 -22.74
CA ALA A 73 -25.62 0.88 -22.36
C ALA A 73 -25.44 2.25 -21.69
N SER A 74 -26.36 3.17 -21.94
CA SER A 74 -26.38 4.47 -21.25
C SER A 74 -26.65 4.27 -19.76
N SER A 75 -26.36 5.29 -18.95
CA SER A 75 -26.27 5.23 -17.47
C SER A 75 -27.33 4.36 -16.79
N ALA A 76 -28.63 4.58 -17.08
CA ALA A 76 -29.74 3.86 -16.45
C ALA A 76 -30.38 2.79 -17.33
N SER A 77 -29.90 2.61 -18.58
CA SER A 77 -30.51 1.69 -19.56
C SER A 77 -30.19 0.23 -19.28
N THR A 78 -31.11 -0.66 -19.63
CA THR A 78 -30.90 -2.11 -19.73
C THR A 78 -30.86 -2.58 -21.18
N THR A 79 -30.93 -1.66 -22.13
CA THR A 79 -30.76 -1.94 -23.56
C THR A 79 -29.29 -1.74 -23.92
N TRP A 80 -28.68 -2.80 -24.41
CA TRP A 80 -27.26 -2.83 -24.75
C TRP A 80 -27.05 -2.89 -26.25
N GLU A 81 -26.19 -2.02 -26.75
CA GLU A 81 -25.71 -2.03 -28.13
C GLU A 81 -24.45 -2.87 -28.21
N ALA A 82 -24.36 -3.79 -29.16
CA ALA A 82 -23.25 -4.74 -29.26
C ALA A 82 -22.41 -4.50 -30.52
N THR A 83 -21.12 -4.41 -30.36
CA THR A 83 -20.09 -4.41 -31.40
C THR A 83 -19.41 -5.78 -31.42
N PRO A 84 -19.53 -6.57 -32.51
CA PRO A 84 -18.92 -7.89 -32.63
C PRO A 84 -17.36 -7.76 -32.65
N LEU A 85 -16.68 -8.72 -32.01
CA LEU A 85 -15.24 -8.83 -32.01
C LEU A 85 -14.78 -10.08 -32.79
N THR A 86 -13.61 -10.00 -33.40
CA THR A 86 -12.99 -11.11 -34.13
C THR A 86 -11.47 -11.08 -33.97
N GLY A 87 -10.82 -12.26 -34.10
CA GLY A 87 -9.37 -12.36 -34.03
C GLY A 87 -8.85 -12.63 -32.63
N THR A 88 -7.57 -12.37 -32.42
CA THR A 88 -6.86 -12.77 -31.20
C THR A 88 -6.09 -11.61 -30.60
N ILE A 89 -5.91 -11.64 -29.28
CA ILE A 89 -5.09 -10.70 -28.53
C ILE A 89 -3.92 -11.47 -27.91
N ALA A 90 -2.70 -11.16 -28.33
CA ALA A 90 -1.48 -11.78 -27.79
C ALA A 90 -1.29 -11.51 -26.30
N PRO A 91 -0.46 -12.25 -25.57
CA PRO A 91 -0.12 -11.93 -24.19
C PRO A 91 0.40 -10.49 -24.04
N GLY A 92 -0.17 -9.72 -23.12
CA GLY A 92 0.15 -8.31 -22.94
C GLY A 92 -0.23 -7.41 -24.12
N GLY A 93 -0.97 -7.93 -25.09
CA GLY A 93 -1.41 -7.23 -26.28
C GLY A 93 -2.64 -6.36 -26.03
N HIS A 94 -2.82 -5.40 -26.92
CA HIS A 94 -3.93 -4.46 -26.96
C HIS A 94 -4.86 -4.79 -28.12
N TYR A 95 -6.10 -4.30 -28.07
CA TYR A 95 -7.09 -4.47 -29.13
C TYR A 95 -8.00 -3.23 -29.15
N LEU A 96 -7.99 -2.49 -30.24
CA LEU A 96 -8.69 -1.21 -30.35
C LEU A 96 -10.05 -1.39 -31.04
N VAL A 97 -11.11 -0.99 -30.36
CA VAL A 97 -12.46 -0.92 -30.93
C VAL A 97 -12.81 0.53 -31.19
N ALA A 98 -12.79 0.96 -32.44
CA ALA A 98 -13.29 2.27 -32.83
C ALA A 98 -14.83 2.28 -32.84
N LEU A 99 -15.41 3.31 -32.26
CA LEU A 99 -16.85 3.47 -32.14
C LEU A 99 -17.32 4.74 -32.89
N ALA A 100 -18.54 5.21 -32.63
CA ALA A 100 -19.10 6.35 -33.33
C ALA A 100 -18.28 7.62 -33.13
N THR A 101 -18.47 8.56 -34.03
CA THR A 101 -17.98 9.94 -33.89
C THR A 101 -19.13 10.84 -33.44
N GLY A 102 -18.87 11.71 -32.45
CA GLY A 102 -19.79 12.77 -32.06
C GLY A 102 -19.76 13.98 -32.99
N GLY A 103 -18.75 14.05 -33.91
CA GLY A 103 -18.56 15.15 -34.85
C GLY A 103 -17.24 15.03 -35.62
N ALA A 104 -16.78 16.13 -36.23
CA ALA A 104 -15.59 16.14 -37.09
C ALA A 104 -14.31 16.67 -36.39
N VAL A 105 -14.32 16.78 -35.07
CA VAL A 105 -13.21 17.33 -34.29
C VAL A 105 -12.32 16.21 -33.76
N GLY A 106 -11.01 16.42 -33.80
CA GLY A 106 -10.00 15.49 -33.28
C GLY A 106 -9.18 14.81 -34.36
N ALA A 107 -8.10 14.13 -33.93
CA ALA A 107 -7.25 13.34 -34.80
C ALA A 107 -7.92 12.01 -35.17
N ALA A 108 -7.49 11.39 -36.26
CA ALA A 108 -7.87 10.01 -36.57
C ALA A 108 -7.28 9.05 -35.54
N LEU A 109 -8.01 8.01 -35.18
CA LEU A 109 -7.50 6.89 -34.39
C LEU A 109 -6.42 6.12 -35.17
N PRO A 110 -5.50 5.39 -34.48
CA PRO A 110 -4.76 4.30 -35.12
C PRO A 110 -5.72 3.32 -35.81
N ALA A 111 -5.20 2.50 -36.73
CA ALA A 111 -6.00 1.47 -37.36
C ALA A 111 -6.69 0.61 -36.29
N ALA A 112 -8.02 0.60 -36.29
CA ALA A 112 -8.79 -0.16 -35.31
C ALA A 112 -8.84 -1.66 -35.69
N ASP A 113 -8.90 -2.52 -34.68
CA ASP A 113 -9.01 -3.97 -34.84
C ASP A 113 -10.47 -4.41 -35.01
N ALA A 114 -11.40 -3.62 -34.47
CA ALA A 114 -12.84 -3.73 -34.72
C ALA A 114 -13.48 -2.34 -34.82
N THR A 115 -14.65 -2.27 -35.47
CA THR A 115 -15.40 -1.01 -35.61
C THR A 115 -16.87 -1.22 -35.25
N GLY A 116 -17.44 -0.25 -34.54
CA GLY A 116 -18.85 -0.18 -34.20
C GLY A 116 -19.43 1.21 -34.45
N THR A 117 -20.74 1.33 -34.26
CA THR A 117 -21.49 2.58 -34.48
C THR A 117 -22.04 3.17 -33.17
N THR A 118 -21.74 2.55 -32.04
CA THR A 118 -22.20 2.96 -30.72
C THR A 118 -21.58 4.29 -30.31
N ASN A 119 -22.41 5.20 -29.81
CA ASN A 119 -21.96 6.50 -29.29
C ASN A 119 -21.92 6.45 -27.77
N LEU A 120 -20.73 6.62 -27.20
CA LEU A 120 -20.53 6.62 -25.76
C LEU A 120 -20.84 8.00 -25.18
N ALA A 121 -21.67 8.07 -24.15
CA ALA A 121 -21.93 9.35 -23.46
C ALA A 121 -20.77 9.69 -22.53
N ALA A 122 -20.17 10.89 -22.69
CA ALA A 122 -19.03 11.31 -21.86
C ALA A 122 -19.39 11.42 -20.36
N SER A 123 -20.63 11.79 -20.03
CA SER A 123 -21.10 11.98 -18.66
C SER A 123 -21.34 10.68 -17.89
N GLY A 124 -21.45 9.54 -18.56
CA GLY A 124 -21.66 8.25 -17.92
C GLY A 124 -22.34 7.21 -18.77
N GLY A 125 -22.04 5.97 -18.50
CA GLY A 125 -22.55 4.79 -19.18
C GLY A 125 -21.92 3.51 -18.65
N LYS A 126 -22.23 2.40 -19.27
CA LYS A 126 -21.71 1.07 -18.95
C LYS A 126 -21.14 0.43 -20.19
N VAL A 127 -19.89 -0.04 -20.08
CA VAL A 127 -19.20 -0.83 -21.10
C VAL A 127 -18.99 -2.23 -20.58
N ALA A 128 -19.34 -3.25 -21.32
CA ALA A 128 -19.11 -4.64 -20.96
C ALA A 128 -18.37 -5.39 -22.06
N LEU A 129 -17.34 -6.16 -21.70
CA LEU A 129 -16.75 -7.18 -22.55
C LEU A 129 -17.49 -8.49 -22.31
N VAL A 130 -18.13 -9.03 -23.33
CA VAL A 130 -19.02 -10.18 -23.20
C VAL A 130 -18.57 -11.31 -24.12
N ALA A 131 -18.32 -12.50 -23.55
CA ALA A 131 -17.94 -13.71 -24.29
C ALA A 131 -19.20 -14.40 -24.87
N ALA A 132 -20.03 -13.63 -25.55
CA ALA A 132 -21.24 -14.09 -26.28
C ALA A 132 -21.65 -13.02 -27.27
N ALA A 133 -22.44 -13.44 -28.29
CA ALA A 133 -23.01 -12.53 -29.27
C ALA A 133 -24.35 -11.90 -28.82
N THR A 134 -24.96 -12.45 -27.77
CA THR A 134 -26.27 -11.99 -27.26
C THR A 134 -26.12 -10.72 -26.43
N SER A 135 -26.96 -9.71 -26.70
CA SER A 135 -26.98 -8.48 -25.90
C SER A 135 -27.46 -8.74 -24.46
N LEU A 136 -26.84 -8.02 -23.54
CA LEU A 136 -27.22 -8.04 -22.13
C LEU A 136 -28.60 -7.40 -21.92
N THR A 137 -29.23 -7.70 -20.77
CA THR A 137 -30.52 -7.12 -20.34
C THR A 137 -30.48 -6.65 -18.88
N CYS A 138 -29.32 -6.75 -18.22
CA CYS A 138 -29.07 -6.26 -16.87
C CYS A 138 -28.61 -4.80 -16.87
N GLY A 139 -28.26 -4.23 -15.72
CA GLY A 139 -27.66 -2.90 -15.61
C GLY A 139 -28.60 -1.83 -15.04
N ALA A 140 -29.78 -2.19 -14.55
CA ALA A 140 -30.73 -1.22 -13.97
C ALA A 140 -30.29 -0.67 -12.62
N THR A 141 -29.58 -1.48 -11.83
CA THR A 141 -29.11 -1.15 -10.47
C THR A 141 -27.73 -1.75 -10.24
N ALA A 142 -26.99 -1.21 -9.30
CA ALA A 142 -25.65 -1.68 -8.95
C ALA A 142 -25.64 -3.18 -8.63
N GLY A 143 -24.69 -3.91 -9.23
CA GLY A 143 -24.52 -5.35 -9.10
C GLY A 143 -25.52 -6.20 -9.89
N SER A 144 -26.45 -5.61 -10.67
CA SER A 144 -27.44 -6.40 -11.41
C SER A 144 -26.83 -7.23 -12.55
N CYS A 145 -25.66 -6.86 -13.06
CA CYS A 145 -24.91 -7.62 -14.05
C CYS A 145 -23.92 -8.62 -13.46
N ALA A 146 -23.62 -8.56 -12.16
CA ALA A 146 -22.56 -9.35 -11.53
C ALA A 146 -22.73 -10.89 -11.65
N ALA A 147 -23.96 -11.37 -11.78
CA ALA A 147 -24.26 -12.81 -11.92
C ALA A 147 -24.28 -13.30 -13.38
N VAL A 148 -23.97 -12.47 -14.37
CA VAL A 148 -24.01 -12.85 -15.79
C VAL A 148 -22.68 -13.50 -16.19
N PRO A 149 -22.62 -14.81 -16.40
CA PRO A 149 -21.34 -15.54 -16.55
C PRO A 149 -20.63 -15.26 -17.87
N SER A 150 -21.30 -14.69 -18.87
CA SER A 150 -20.69 -14.29 -20.13
C SER A 150 -19.95 -12.97 -20.06
N ILE A 151 -20.19 -12.12 -19.05
CA ILE A 151 -19.44 -10.91 -18.85
C ILE A 151 -18.01 -11.27 -18.41
N ARG A 152 -17.03 -10.67 -19.06
CA ARG A 152 -15.62 -10.80 -18.76
C ARG A 152 -15.09 -9.60 -18.00
N ASP A 153 -15.60 -8.43 -18.29
CA ASP A 153 -15.28 -7.19 -17.60
C ASP A 153 -16.47 -6.23 -17.76
N LEU A 154 -16.77 -5.49 -16.69
CA LEU A 154 -17.84 -4.48 -16.67
C LEU A 154 -17.29 -3.17 -16.14
N VAL A 155 -17.39 -2.12 -16.93
CA VAL A 155 -16.97 -0.78 -16.52
C VAL A 155 -18.17 0.16 -16.52
N GLY A 156 -18.72 0.44 -15.34
CA GLY A 156 -19.63 1.56 -15.13
C GLY A 156 -18.84 2.83 -14.85
N TYR A 157 -19.17 3.93 -15.54
CA TYR A 157 -18.47 5.20 -15.37
C TYR A 157 -19.42 6.39 -15.26
N GLY A 158 -18.97 7.48 -14.63
CA GLY A 158 -19.75 8.69 -14.41
C GLY A 158 -21.03 8.40 -13.64
N THR A 159 -22.19 8.61 -14.29
CA THR A 159 -23.51 8.42 -13.67
C THR A 159 -24.08 7.01 -13.88
N ALA A 160 -23.26 6.00 -14.13
CA ALA A 160 -23.70 4.64 -14.35
C ALA A 160 -24.52 4.06 -13.19
N SER A 161 -25.61 3.36 -13.50
CA SER A 161 -26.46 2.68 -12.51
C SER A 161 -25.89 1.33 -12.06
N ASP A 162 -24.99 0.72 -12.85
CA ASP A 162 -24.34 -0.55 -12.56
C ASP A 162 -22.84 -0.46 -12.84
N PHE A 163 -22.04 -1.07 -11.98
CA PHE A 163 -20.58 -1.02 -11.99
C PHE A 163 -20.02 -2.15 -11.11
N GLU A 164 -18.75 -2.43 -11.24
CA GLU A 164 -18.04 -3.33 -10.34
C GLU A 164 -17.53 -2.59 -9.10
N GLY A 165 -17.64 -3.24 -7.94
CA GLY A 165 -17.10 -2.76 -6.68
C GLY A 165 -17.93 -1.69 -5.98
N ALA A 166 -17.24 -0.72 -5.36
CA ALA A 166 -17.84 0.25 -4.46
C ALA A 166 -18.53 1.41 -5.18
N ALA A 167 -17.99 1.84 -6.34
CA ALA A 167 -18.52 2.96 -7.12
C ALA A 167 -18.11 2.86 -8.59
N ALA A 168 -18.80 3.63 -9.45
CA ALA A 168 -18.43 3.79 -10.85
C ALA A 168 -17.08 4.48 -11.00
N ALA A 169 -16.39 4.21 -12.12
CA ALA A 169 -15.23 4.97 -12.57
C ALA A 169 -15.58 6.46 -12.78
N PRO A 170 -14.58 7.37 -12.81
CA PRO A 170 -14.82 8.77 -13.13
C PRO A 170 -15.59 8.97 -14.45
N ALA A 171 -16.15 10.15 -14.67
CA ALA A 171 -16.68 10.52 -15.98
C ALA A 171 -15.53 10.84 -16.96
N GLY A 172 -15.71 10.53 -18.23
CA GLY A 172 -14.80 10.94 -19.28
C GLY A 172 -15.07 12.35 -19.80
N SER A 173 -14.30 12.77 -20.80
CA SER A 173 -14.50 14.07 -21.47
C SER A 173 -13.93 14.03 -22.90
N SER A 174 -14.09 15.14 -23.64
CA SER A 174 -13.46 15.28 -24.95
C SER A 174 -11.92 15.29 -24.92
N THR A 175 -11.31 15.58 -23.76
CA THR A 175 -9.84 15.64 -23.60
C THR A 175 -9.28 14.52 -22.74
N ASN A 176 -10.12 13.75 -22.03
CA ASN A 176 -9.69 12.70 -21.13
C ASN A 176 -10.41 11.38 -21.39
N ALA A 177 -9.64 10.33 -21.51
CA ALA A 177 -10.08 8.96 -21.42
C ALA A 177 -10.13 8.50 -19.96
N LEU A 178 -10.68 7.31 -19.73
CA LEU A 178 -10.61 6.55 -18.51
C LEU A 178 -9.62 5.41 -18.73
N ALA A 179 -8.47 5.48 -18.08
CA ALA A 179 -7.43 4.47 -18.20
C ALA A 179 -7.40 3.58 -16.96
N ARG A 180 -7.35 2.27 -17.19
CA ARG A 180 -7.18 1.28 -16.12
C ARG A 180 -5.75 1.36 -15.57
N ALA A 181 -5.63 1.30 -14.27
CA ALA A 181 -4.36 1.35 -13.56
C ALA A 181 -3.38 0.25 -13.99
N GLY A 182 -2.08 0.54 -13.88
CA GLY A 182 -1.03 -0.39 -14.31
C GLY A 182 -1.00 -0.66 -15.82
N GLY A 183 -1.55 0.24 -16.66
CA GLY A 183 -1.62 0.05 -18.10
C GLY A 183 -2.53 -1.11 -18.53
N GLY A 184 -3.61 -1.37 -17.80
CA GLY A 184 -4.54 -2.48 -18.00
C GLY A 184 -4.29 -3.68 -17.08
N CYS A 185 -3.21 -3.68 -16.31
CA CYS A 185 -2.83 -4.85 -15.50
C CYS A 185 -3.59 -4.96 -14.18
N ILE A 186 -4.05 -3.86 -13.61
CA ILE A 186 -4.75 -3.86 -12.32
C ILE A 186 -6.25 -3.94 -12.56
N ASP A 187 -6.84 -4.97 -11.98
CA ASP A 187 -8.27 -5.22 -12.00
C ASP A 187 -8.65 -5.85 -10.66
N THR A 188 -9.26 -5.02 -9.81
CA THR A 188 -9.68 -5.39 -8.46
C THR A 188 -11.17 -5.66 -8.39
N ASN A 189 -11.87 -5.64 -9.55
CA ASN A 189 -13.32 -5.61 -9.66
C ASN A 189 -13.94 -4.44 -8.85
N ASP A 190 -13.31 -3.27 -8.92
CA ASP A 190 -13.81 -2.01 -8.38
C ASP A 190 -13.47 -0.88 -9.36
N ASN A 191 -14.46 -0.46 -10.13
CA ASN A 191 -14.25 0.51 -11.21
C ASN A 191 -13.72 1.85 -10.67
N SER A 192 -14.08 2.25 -9.46
CA SER A 192 -13.60 3.50 -8.85
C SER A 192 -12.13 3.42 -8.43
N ALA A 193 -11.65 2.24 -8.08
CA ALA A 193 -10.26 2.00 -7.71
C ALA A 193 -9.37 1.73 -8.93
N ASP A 194 -9.95 1.08 -9.95
CA ASP A 194 -9.21 0.59 -11.11
C ASP A 194 -9.00 1.65 -12.19
N PHE A 195 -9.87 2.67 -12.28
CA PHE A 195 -9.83 3.68 -13.35
C PHE A 195 -9.55 5.08 -12.86
N ALA A 196 -8.73 5.80 -13.64
CA ALA A 196 -8.50 7.22 -13.48
C ALA A 196 -8.61 7.95 -14.82
N THR A 197 -8.89 9.26 -14.78
CA THR A 197 -8.84 10.09 -15.98
C THR A 197 -7.40 10.29 -16.44
N ALA A 198 -7.15 10.11 -17.74
CA ALA A 198 -5.85 10.27 -18.37
C ALA A 198 -6.00 10.87 -19.77
N PRO A 199 -4.95 11.47 -20.35
CA PRO A 199 -4.94 11.79 -21.78
C PRO A 199 -5.17 10.50 -22.60
N PRO A 200 -6.04 10.51 -23.62
CA PRO A 200 -6.32 9.33 -24.43
C PRO A 200 -5.10 8.86 -25.20
N ALA A 201 -4.79 7.56 -25.13
CA ALA A 201 -3.60 6.94 -25.71
C ALA A 201 -3.92 5.57 -26.36
N PRO A 202 -4.79 5.53 -27.41
CA PRO A 202 -5.31 4.30 -27.99
C PRO A 202 -4.23 3.41 -28.61
N LYS A 203 -4.28 2.11 -28.30
CA LYS A 203 -3.37 1.10 -28.83
C LYS A 203 -4.16 -0.05 -29.45
N ASN A 204 -3.68 -0.56 -30.57
CA ASN A 204 -4.22 -1.69 -31.30
C ASN A 204 -3.30 -2.93 -31.18
N VAL A 205 -3.64 -4.02 -31.87
CA VAL A 205 -2.85 -5.28 -31.83
C VAL A 205 -1.41 -5.14 -32.31
N THR A 206 -1.04 -4.06 -33.01
CA THR A 206 0.33 -3.83 -33.47
C THR A 206 1.19 -3.08 -32.47
N ALA A 207 0.59 -2.56 -31.40
CA ALA A 207 1.32 -1.89 -30.33
C ALA A 207 2.22 -2.87 -29.59
N ALA A 208 3.34 -2.36 -29.06
CA ALA A 208 4.24 -3.19 -28.25
C ALA A 208 3.47 -3.78 -27.04
N PRO A 209 3.57 -5.09 -26.80
CA PRO A 209 2.89 -5.70 -25.66
C PRO A 209 3.42 -5.19 -24.34
N ALA A 210 2.53 -5.03 -23.36
CA ALA A 210 2.85 -4.67 -22.00
C ALA A 210 2.78 -5.91 -21.09
N SER A 211 3.73 -6.09 -20.18
CA SER A 211 3.72 -7.22 -19.25
C SER A 211 3.07 -6.82 -17.93
N CYS A 212 2.04 -7.54 -17.53
CA CYS A 212 1.53 -7.48 -16.16
C CYS A 212 2.42 -8.34 -15.28
N GLY A 213 3.39 -7.75 -14.59
CA GLY A 213 4.36 -8.46 -13.77
C GLY A 213 3.78 -9.54 -12.88
N GLY A 214 3.64 -10.73 -13.44
CA GLY A 214 3.25 -11.97 -12.79
C GLY A 214 4.24 -13.05 -13.22
N THR A 215 4.94 -13.65 -12.28
CA THR A 215 5.86 -14.77 -12.50
C THR A 215 5.14 -15.96 -13.12
N THR A 216 5.35 -16.21 -14.40
CA THR A 216 5.11 -17.53 -14.98
C THR A 216 6.26 -17.86 -15.91
N GLY A 217 6.92 -18.99 -15.62
CA GLY A 217 8.03 -19.52 -16.39
C GLY A 217 7.69 -19.74 -17.86
N GLY A 218 8.40 -19.05 -18.72
CA GLY A 218 8.47 -19.29 -20.15
C GLY A 218 9.90 -18.99 -20.58
N THR A 219 10.50 -19.90 -21.33
CA THR A 219 11.87 -19.84 -21.83
C THR A 219 12.13 -18.58 -22.66
N GLY A 220 12.99 -17.71 -22.15
CA GLY A 220 13.68 -16.73 -22.95
C GLY A 220 13.29 -15.27 -22.76
N THR A 221 14.27 -14.48 -22.36
CA THR A 221 14.37 -13.02 -22.15
C THR A 221 13.61 -12.48 -20.93
N SER A 222 14.36 -12.29 -19.85
CA SER A 222 13.89 -11.59 -18.64
C SER A 222 13.57 -10.12 -18.95
N ALA A 223 12.34 -9.70 -18.66
CA ALA A 223 12.02 -8.29 -18.51
C ALA A 223 12.22 -7.92 -17.03
N SER A 224 13.03 -6.89 -16.76
CA SER A 224 13.26 -6.39 -15.41
C SER A 224 12.45 -5.11 -15.19
N VAL A 225 11.69 -5.09 -14.11
CA VAL A 225 11.12 -3.86 -13.56
C VAL A 225 12.11 -3.35 -12.52
N SER A 226 12.56 -2.11 -12.65
CA SER A 226 13.33 -1.44 -11.60
C SER A 226 12.36 -0.99 -10.51
N VAL A 227 12.40 -1.65 -9.36
CA VAL A 227 11.73 -1.19 -8.15
C VAL A 227 12.77 -0.45 -7.32
N THR A 228 12.61 0.85 -7.15
CA THR A 228 13.43 1.66 -6.25
C THR A 228 12.66 1.93 -4.98
N LEU A 229 13.26 1.66 -3.85
CA LEU A 229 12.76 1.98 -2.52
C LEU A 229 13.89 2.66 -1.75
N ASP A 230 13.66 3.87 -1.31
CA ASP A 230 14.57 4.59 -0.43
C ASP A 230 14.24 4.26 1.02
N VAL A 231 15.07 3.43 1.64
CA VAL A 231 14.99 3.17 3.09
C VAL A 231 15.72 4.27 3.82
N GLN A 232 15.00 5.06 4.61
CA GLN A 232 15.59 6.11 5.43
C GLN A 232 16.52 5.49 6.48
N PRO A 233 17.70 6.10 6.73
CA PRO A 233 18.58 5.65 7.79
C PRO A 233 17.91 5.84 9.15
N VAL A 234 17.96 4.81 9.97
CA VAL A 234 17.49 4.83 11.36
C VAL A 234 18.67 4.50 12.25
N ILE A 235 18.96 5.39 13.23
CA ILE A 235 19.87 5.10 14.32
C ILE A 235 19.31 5.75 15.58
N ALA A 236 19.07 4.94 16.61
CA ALA A 236 18.50 5.40 17.87
C ALA A 236 18.98 4.53 19.04
N VAL A 237 19.06 5.12 20.21
CA VAL A 237 19.27 4.41 21.48
C VAL A 237 18.18 4.77 22.47
N SER A 238 17.66 3.76 23.17
CA SER A 238 16.71 3.92 24.27
C SER A 238 17.25 3.20 25.53
N LEU A 239 16.79 3.63 26.67
CA LEU A 239 17.17 3.02 27.96
C LEU A 239 15.92 2.45 28.63
N ASP A 240 16.09 1.35 29.37
CA ASP A 240 15.02 0.70 30.14
C ASP A 240 14.53 1.55 31.32
N ARG A 241 15.28 2.64 31.68
CA ARG A 241 14.95 3.57 32.73
C ARG A 241 15.52 4.96 32.47
N SER A 242 14.87 5.97 33.02
CA SER A 242 15.32 7.38 32.93
C SER A 242 16.10 7.85 34.14
N SER A 243 16.16 7.05 35.22
CA SER A 243 16.89 7.37 36.45
C SER A 243 17.45 6.12 37.12
N LEU A 244 18.54 6.31 37.84
CA LEU A 244 19.22 5.30 38.61
C LEU A 244 19.55 5.87 40.00
N ALA A 245 19.05 5.26 41.06
CA ALA A 245 19.28 5.68 42.43
C ALA A 245 20.01 4.61 43.22
N PHE A 246 21.09 4.97 43.87
CA PHE A 246 21.84 4.10 44.80
C PHE A 246 21.34 4.20 46.23
N GLY A 247 20.33 5.04 46.48
CA GLY A 247 19.77 5.26 47.83
C GLY A 247 20.71 5.97 48.79
N ASN A 248 20.51 5.74 50.09
CA ASN A 248 21.40 6.28 51.14
C ASN A 248 22.63 5.37 51.26
N VAL A 249 23.80 5.94 51.00
CA VAL A 249 25.07 5.22 51.04
C VAL A 249 25.94 5.72 52.17
N VAL A 250 26.58 4.80 52.86
CA VAL A 250 27.52 5.14 53.93
C VAL A 250 28.93 5.36 53.35
N ALA A 251 29.60 6.42 53.76
CA ALA A 251 31.00 6.68 53.40
C ALA A 251 31.91 5.47 53.78
N GLY A 252 32.86 5.16 52.91
CA GLY A 252 33.73 3.99 53.06
C GLY A 252 33.14 2.68 52.60
N THR A 253 31.88 2.67 52.07
CA THR A 253 31.25 1.48 51.47
C THR A 253 31.15 1.60 49.94
N THR A 254 31.07 0.44 49.27
CA THR A 254 30.79 0.39 47.83
C THR A 254 29.32 0.03 47.64
N PRO A 255 28.51 0.90 47.03
CA PRO A 255 27.12 0.59 46.74
C PRO A 255 26.99 -0.63 45.83
N ALA A 256 25.92 -1.41 45.99
CA ALA A 256 25.62 -2.49 45.06
C ALA A 256 25.42 -1.93 43.65
N PRO A 257 25.96 -2.56 42.61
CA PRO A 257 25.75 -2.13 41.24
C PRO A 257 24.27 -2.24 40.84
N ALA A 258 23.83 -1.36 39.94
CA ALA A 258 22.50 -1.33 39.43
C ALA A 258 22.48 -1.53 37.89
N ALA A 259 21.57 -2.32 37.38
CA ALA A 259 21.50 -2.66 35.98
C ALA A 259 20.81 -1.54 35.17
N VAL A 260 21.33 -1.30 33.97
CA VAL A 260 20.75 -0.44 32.94
C VAL A 260 20.88 -1.16 31.60
N THR A 261 19.78 -1.28 30.86
CA THR A 261 19.81 -1.85 29.52
C THR A 261 19.61 -0.76 28.49
N ALA A 262 20.59 -0.64 27.59
CA ALA A 262 20.47 0.19 26.40
C ALA A 262 20.01 -0.66 25.24
N THR A 263 18.98 -0.22 24.50
CA THR A 263 18.50 -0.87 23.28
C THR A 263 18.81 0.03 22.09
N VAL A 264 19.55 -0.52 21.12
CA VAL A 264 19.95 0.20 19.90
C VAL A 264 19.14 -0.32 18.72
N SER A 265 18.52 0.61 17.96
CA SER A 265 17.91 0.35 16.67
C SER A 265 18.74 1.03 15.58
N SER A 266 19.25 0.25 14.61
CA SER A 266 20.03 0.76 13.49
C SER A 266 19.82 -0.11 12.26
N ASN A 267 19.58 0.53 11.10
CA ASN A 267 19.55 -0.15 9.80
C ASN A 267 20.84 0.10 8.98
N ASP A 268 21.89 0.64 9.60
CA ASP A 268 23.18 0.85 8.95
C ASP A 268 23.85 -0.49 8.61
N ALA A 269 24.18 -0.68 7.32
CA ALA A 269 24.75 -1.95 6.83
C ALA A 269 26.15 -2.24 7.39
N ALA A 270 26.92 -1.19 7.77
CA ALA A 270 28.21 -1.32 8.38
C ALA A 270 28.15 -1.52 9.91
N GLY A 271 26.94 -1.46 10.48
CA GLY A 271 26.71 -1.59 11.91
C GLY A 271 26.81 -0.27 12.67
N TYR A 272 27.03 -0.37 13.97
CA TYR A 272 27.08 0.79 14.86
C TYR A 272 28.07 0.61 16.01
N THR A 273 28.39 1.71 16.68
CA THR A 273 29.07 1.72 17.96
C THR A 273 28.19 2.36 19.02
N LEU A 274 28.17 1.78 20.22
CA LEU A 274 27.49 2.33 21.41
C LEU A 274 28.52 2.72 22.44
N GLY A 275 28.51 3.96 22.87
CA GLY A 275 29.39 4.52 23.88
C GLY A 275 28.63 5.13 25.05
N VAL A 276 29.35 5.42 26.13
CA VAL A 276 28.83 6.10 27.31
C VAL A 276 29.84 7.08 27.89
N HIS A 277 29.37 8.24 28.28
CA HIS A 277 30.09 9.19 29.16
C HIS A 277 29.15 9.70 30.25
N ARG A 278 29.67 10.46 31.17
CA ARG A 278 28.91 11.09 32.25
C ARG A 278 29.30 12.56 32.48
N SER A 279 28.44 13.31 33.13
CA SER A 279 28.85 14.53 33.78
C SER A 279 29.61 14.22 35.09
N ALA A 280 30.40 15.18 35.58
CA ALA A 280 30.91 15.08 36.96
C ALA A 280 29.74 15.09 37.95
N PHE A 281 29.91 14.40 39.07
CA PHE A 281 28.99 14.57 40.19
C PHE A 281 29.13 15.95 40.83
N THR A 282 28.04 16.46 41.32
CA THR A 282 28.02 17.68 42.16
C THR A 282 27.51 17.29 43.55
N PRO A 283 28.11 17.78 44.66
CA PRO A 283 29.12 18.84 44.75
C PRO A 283 30.59 18.38 44.52
N THR A 284 30.87 17.09 44.54
CA THR A 284 32.25 16.56 44.34
C THR A 284 32.16 15.32 43.44
N ASP A 285 33.10 15.19 42.50
CA ASP A 285 33.06 14.05 41.59
C ASP A 285 33.38 12.71 42.28
N LEU A 286 32.63 11.68 41.88
CA LEU A 286 32.75 10.30 42.36
C LEU A 286 33.06 9.37 41.18
N ALA A 287 33.92 8.38 41.41
CA ALA A 287 34.40 7.47 40.36
C ALA A 287 33.35 6.44 39.97
N LEU A 288 32.33 6.88 39.21
CA LEU A 288 31.32 5.99 38.64
C LEU A 288 31.92 5.09 37.56
N ALA A 289 31.50 3.86 37.54
CA ALA A 289 32.03 2.83 36.65
C ALA A 289 30.93 1.98 36.08
N ILE A 290 31.24 1.23 35.04
CA ILE A 290 30.33 0.37 34.30
C ILE A 290 30.97 -0.99 33.98
N VAL A 291 30.21 -2.05 34.09
CA VAL A 291 30.48 -3.32 33.42
C VAL A 291 29.79 -3.24 32.03
N PRO A 292 30.54 -3.01 30.94
CA PRO A 292 29.93 -2.67 29.64
C PRO A 292 29.15 -3.83 29.02
N HIS A 293 29.53 -5.09 29.31
CA HIS A 293 28.84 -6.28 28.88
C HIS A 293 29.18 -7.46 29.81
N ALA A 294 28.41 -8.53 29.74
CA ALA A 294 28.61 -9.74 30.53
C ALA A 294 30.06 -10.28 30.40
N GLY A 295 30.73 -10.51 31.53
CA GLY A 295 32.10 -10.99 31.58
C GLY A 295 33.19 -9.92 31.41
N ALA A 296 32.83 -8.67 31.15
CA ALA A 296 33.79 -7.58 31.09
C ALA A 296 34.20 -7.12 32.50
N ALA A 297 35.38 -6.55 32.60
CA ALA A 297 35.85 -5.88 33.86
C ALA A 297 35.10 -4.55 34.07
N LEU A 298 34.97 -4.17 35.31
CA LEU A 298 34.44 -2.85 35.68
C LEU A 298 35.40 -1.75 35.20
N ALA A 299 34.91 -0.81 34.41
CA ALA A 299 35.66 0.28 33.81
C ALA A 299 35.11 1.63 34.24
N ALA A 300 35.99 2.62 34.46
CA ALA A 300 35.58 3.99 34.77
C ALA A 300 34.77 4.59 33.61
N ILE A 301 33.68 5.26 33.94
CA ILE A 301 32.92 6.03 32.93
C ILE A 301 33.58 7.40 32.78
N PRO A 302 34.05 7.78 31.58
CA PRO A 302 34.69 9.05 31.34
C PRO A 302 33.79 10.24 31.68
N VAL A 303 34.37 11.32 32.17
CA VAL A 303 33.66 12.58 32.39
C VAL A 303 33.79 13.43 31.13
N ALA A 304 32.66 13.91 30.61
CA ALA A 304 32.67 14.84 29.48
C ALA A 304 33.59 16.06 29.75
N PRO A 305 34.37 16.53 28.74
CA PRO A 305 34.33 16.25 27.33
C PRO A 305 35.22 15.09 26.85
N ALA A 306 35.65 14.19 27.72
CA ALA A 306 36.41 13.02 27.29
C ALA A 306 35.61 12.14 26.34
N ALA A 307 36.35 11.35 25.51
CA ALA A 307 35.73 10.41 24.59
C ALA A 307 34.89 9.35 25.32
N ASP A 308 33.83 8.89 24.69
CA ASP A 308 32.95 7.85 25.22
C ASP A 308 33.70 6.53 25.48
N LEU A 309 33.38 5.88 26.56
CA LEU A 309 33.76 4.49 26.77
C LEU A 309 32.88 3.60 25.87
N GLN A 310 33.50 2.83 25.00
CA GLN A 310 32.76 1.92 24.11
C GLN A 310 32.15 0.78 24.91
N ILE A 311 30.81 0.62 24.79
CA ILE A 311 30.04 -0.48 25.36
C ILE A 311 29.97 -1.63 24.36
N ALA A 312 29.61 -1.31 23.10
CA ALA A 312 29.37 -2.29 22.04
C ALA A 312 29.83 -1.76 20.68
N SER A 313 30.11 -2.69 19.77
CA SER A 313 30.35 -2.40 18.36
C SER A 313 29.88 -3.57 17.56
N THR A 314 29.09 -3.31 16.49
CA THR A 314 28.60 -4.30 15.54
C THR A 314 29.10 -4.02 14.14
N THR A 315 29.04 -5.00 13.26
CA THR A 315 29.37 -4.89 11.83
C THR A 315 28.17 -5.19 10.95
N ALA A 316 26.97 -5.15 11.53
CA ALA A 316 25.70 -5.41 10.87
C ALA A 316 24.60 -4.55 11.51
N PRO A 317 23.47 -4.35 10.82
CA PRO A 317 22.28 -3.72 11.39
C PRO A 317 21.83 -4.41 12.67
N SER A 318 21.08 -3.68 13.50
CA SER A 318 20.42 -4.29 14.66
C SER A 318 19.34 -5.29 14.25
N ALA A 319 18.95 -6.19 15.14
CA ALA A 319 17.75 -6.97 14.99
C ALA A 319 16.51 -6.05 14.86
N ALA A 320 15.43 -6.57 14.29
CA ALA A 320 14.18 -5.80 14.09
C ALA A 320 13.59 -5.24 15.40
N ALA A 321 13.80 -5.94 16.52
CA ALA A 321 13.39 -5.49 17.86
C ALA A 321 14.41 -4.56 18.53
N GLY A 322 15.52 -4.24 17.85
CA GLY A 322 16.70 -3.61 18.43
C GLY A 322 17.64 -4.61 19.12
N ASP A 323 18.89 -4.19 19.33
CA ASP A 323 19.90 -4.96 20.08
C ASP A 323 19.95 -4.47 21.52
N ALA A 324 19.71 -5.37 22.47
CA ALA A 324 19.75 -5.05 23.89
C ALA A 324 21.16 -5.25 24.46
N TRP A 325 21.68 -4.21 25.06
CA TRP A 325 22.99 -4.17 25.70
C TRP A 325 22.83 -3.96 27.22
N PRO A 326 22.71 -5.05 28.00
CA PRO A 326 22.65 -4.95 29.46
C PRO A 326 24.00 -4.56 30.03
N THR A 327 23.99 -3.53 30.86
CA THR A 327 25.17 -3.00 31.57
C THR A 327 24.89 -2.98 33.05
N SER A 328 25.95 -2.89 33.84
CA SER A 328 25.87 -2.73 35.31
C SER A 328 26.66 -1.52 35.74
N ILE A 329 25.99 -0.56 36.34
CA ILE A 329 26.56 0.71 36.82
C ILE A 329 26.88 0.60 38.30
N GLY A 330 28.09 1.00 38.69
CA GLY A 330 28.54 0.95 40.07
C GLY A 330 29.70 1.91 40.34
N PHE A 331 30.52 1.63 41.34
CA PHE A 331 31.68 2.43 41.69
C PHE A 331 32.94 1.55 41.71
N LEU A 332 34.05 2.09 41.20
CA LEU A 332 35.34 1.37 41.17
C LEU A 332 35.89 1.08 42.55
N THR A 333 35.64 1.98 43.50
CA THR A 333 36.12 1.90 44.85
C THR A 333 35.03 2.25 45.84
N ALA A 334 35.26 1.97 47.11
CA ALA A 334 34.40 2.49 48.16
C ALA A 334 34.32 4.01 48.10
N LEU A 335 33.13 4.54 48.40
CA LEU A 335 32.90 5.97 48.35
C LEU A 335 33.81 6.67 49.40
N PRO A 336 34.48 7.76 48.98
CA PRO A 336 35.33 8.50 49.93
C PRO A 336 34.50 9.11 51.05
N VAL A 337 35.17 9.49 52.17
CA VAL A 337 34.52 10.31 53.15
C VAL A 337 34.30 11.69 52.54
N ALA A 338 33.16 11.92 52.01
CA ALA A 338 32.73 13.15 51.35
C ALA A 338 31.74 13.92 52.24
N VAL A 339 31.50 15.17 51.89
CA VAL A 339 30.50 16.00 52.57
C VAL A 339 29.13 15.33 52.38
N SER A 340 28.37 15.23 53.47
CA SER A 340 27.03 14.72 53.42
C SER A 340 26.15 15.58 52.50
N GLY A 341 25.36 14.95 51.62
CA GLY A 341 24.53 15.67 50.68
C GLY A 341 23.96 14.79 49.58
N HIS A 342 23.27 15.43 48.68
CA HIS A 342 22.75 14.79 47.47
C HIS A 342 23.76 14.89 46.33
N TYR A 343 24.13 13.75 45.76
CA TYR A 343 25.09 13.67 44.65
C TYR A 343 24.34 13.23 43.39
N ALA A 344 24.46 14.00 42.33
CA ALA A 344 23.83 13.73 41.05
C ALA A 344 24.82 13.87 39.89
N ALA A 345 24.69 12.98 38.91
CA ALA A 345 25.38 13.03 37.63
C ALA A 345 24.45 12.51 36.52
N THR A 346 24.68 12.93 35.30
CA THR A 346 23.94 12.44 34.11
C THR A 346 24.82 11.44 33.36
N LEU A 347 24.28 10.29 33.05
CA LEU A 347 24.84 9.32 32.09
C LEU A 347 24.26 9.60 30.70
N THR A 348 25.14 9.71 29.71
CA THR A 348 24.76 9.88 28.31
C THR A 348 25.27 8.69 27.52
N TYR A 349 24.34 7.99 26.88
CA TYR A 349 24.62 6.92 25.94
C TYR A 349 24.56 7.48 24.54
N THR A 350 25.57 7.21 23.73
CA THR A 350 25.69 7.71 22.35
C THR A 350 25.80 6.54 21.40
N VAL A 351 24.99 6.52 20.36
CA VAL A 351 25.10 5.56 19.26
C VAL A 351 25.58 6.29 18.02
N LEU A 352 26.51 5.71 17.29
CA LEU A 352 27.08 6.23 16.05
C LEU A 352 27.04 5.13 15.00
N ALA A 353 26.62 5.45 13.77
CA ALA A 353 26.77 4.61 12.60
C ALA A 353 28.27 4.37 12.30
N ARG A 354 28.58 3.24 11.70
CA ARG A 354 29.97 2.89 11.33
C ARG A 354 30.23 3.13 9.86
#